data_9295c25a2d973311e5ab632f1a4f0ca6
#
_entry.id   9295c25a2d973311e5ab632f1a4f0ca6
#
_cell.length_a   1.000
_cell.length_b   1.000
_cell.length_c   1.000
_cell.angle_alpha   90.00
_cell.angle_beta   90.00
_cell.angle_gamma   90.00
#
_symmetry.space_group_name_H-M   'P 1'
#
loop_
_entity.id
_entity.type
_entity.pdbx_description
1 polymer ?
#
loop_
_entity_poly.entity_id
_entity_poly.type
_entity_poly.pdbx_seq_one_letter_code
_entity_poly.pdbx_strand_id
1 'polypeptide(L)'
;NLKVAYMPWKGYNYEDAIVLNERMVREDFFTSVHVDEYILEVRETKRGMEELTSDIPNVSEDATKDLDERGIVRVGARIEPGDIMIGKITPKGESDPSPEEKLLRAIFGDKAGDVKDASLKAKPSLHGVVIGTSLFSKAVKKRKSRLTDKAILPKLDEDYEHKMAELKGQLVEKLLTLTAGKVSQGVKDYMNMEVVAKGAKFSRKALEELDYESIQVSKWTADAQKNDMIKAVILNYLKKNKELDAELKRKKFDLTIGDELPTGIVQMAKVYIAKKRKIQVGDKMAGRHGNKGIVSKIVRQEDMPFLEDGTPVDICLNPLGVPSRMNLGQIFEAVMG
;
A
#
# COMPACT_ATOMS: atom_id res chain seq x y z
N ASN A 1 20.38 21.85 6.43
CA ASN A 1 21.38 22.36 5.48
C ASN A 1 22.61 21.45 5.49
N LEU A 2 23.30 21.33 4.34
CA LEU A 2 24.53 20.58 4.19
C LEU A 2 25.71 21.55 4.12
N LYS A 3 26.83 21.16 4.71
CA LYS A 3 28.06 21.94 4.67
C LYS A 3 28.83 21.58 3.39
N VAL A 4 28.99 22.54 2.50
CA VAL A 4 29.67 22.37 1.20
C VAL A 4 31.00 23.15 1.20
N ALA A 5 32.07 22.48 0.81
CA ALA A 5 33.36 23.11 0.58
C ALA A 5 33.73 23.14 -0.92
N TYR A 6 34.04 24.30 -1.44
CA TYR A 6 34.63 24.45 -2.77
C TYR A 6 36.14 24.46 -2.66
N MET A 7 36.73 23.29 -2.73
CA MET A 7 38.19 23.09 -2.62
C MET A 7 38.62 21.82 -3.37
N PRO A 8 39.83 21.80 -3.95
CA PRO A 8 40.42 20.57 -4.48
C PRO A 8 40.72 19.61 -3.32
N TRP A 9 40.34 18.32 -3.46
CA TRP A 9 40.53 17.33 -2.43
C TRP A 9 41.25 16.08 -2.95
N LYS A 10 42.54 15.98 -2.72
CA LYS A 10 43.39 14.83 -3.06
C LYS A 10 43.21 14.28 -4.50
N GLY A 11 42.73 15.12 -5.42
CA GLY A 11 42.41 14.73 -6.79
C GLY A 11 41.09 13.98 -6.99
N TYR A 12 40.36 13.62 -5.93
CA TYR A 12 39.12 12.84 -6.03
C TYR A 12 37.91 13.65 -6.52
N ASN A 13 37.99 14.97 -6.50
CA ASN A 13 36.96 15.86 -7.05
C ASN A 13 37.40 16.60 -8.32
N TYR A 14 38.29 15.98 -9.10
CA TYR A 14 38.73 16.50 -10.38
C TYR A 14 37.53 16.64 -11.35
N GLU A 15 37.49 17.72 -12.10
CA GLU A 15 36.37 18.11 -12.98
C GLU A 15 35.04 18.17 -12.21
N ASP A 16 34.04 17.36 -12.61
CA ASP A 16 32.69 17.29 -12.03
C ASP A 16 32.53 16.18 -10.98
N ALA A 17 33.65 15.64 -10.51
CA ALA A 17 33.62 14.62 -9.46
C ALA A 17 33.26 15.23 -8.09
N ILE A 18 32.44 14.53 -7.34
CA ILE A 18 31.93 14.96 -6.05
C ILE A 18 32.43 13.98 -4.98
N VAL A 19 32.99 14.52 -3.90
CA VAL A 19 33.37 13.73 -2.73
C VAL A 19 32.32 13.95 -1.64
N LEU A 20 31.80 12.85 -1.08
CA LEU A 20 30.79 12.85 -0.04
C LEU A 20 31.35 12.34 1.27
N ASN A 21 30.82 12.89 2.36
CA ASN A 21 31.02 12.37 3.71
C ASN A 21 30.16 11.11 3.93
N GLU A 22 30.71 10.08 4.57
CA GLU A 22 30.00 8.84 4.93
C GLU A 22 28.76 9.11 5.78
N ARG A 23 28.73 10.20 6.57
CA ARG A 23 27.57 10.64 7.33
C ARG A 23 26.32 10.74 6.45
N MET A 24 26.48 11.21 5.21
CA MET A 24 25.38 11.35 4.25
C MET A 24 24.69 10.02 3.93
N VAL A 25 25.47 8.94 3.87
CA VAL A 25 24.94 7.58 3.63
C VAL A 25 24.37 6.98 4.90
N ARG A 26 25.03 7.20 6.03
CA ARG A 26 24.63 6.66 7.34
C ARG A 26 23.31 7.27 7.85
N GLU A 27 23.15 8.57 7.71
CA GLU A 27 21.96 9.30 8.14
C GLU A 27 20.87 9.38 7.06
N ASP A 28 20.98 8.57 6.00
CA ASP A 28 20.00 8.48 4.90
C ASP A 28 19.71 9.81 4.17
N PHE A 29 20.68 10.73 4.11
CA PHE A 29 20.59 11.86 3.20
C PHE A 29 20.63 11.37 1.76
N PHE A 30 19.85 11.97 0.86
CA PHE A 30 19.73 11.57 -0.55
C PHE A 30 19.31 10.11 -0.77
N THR A 31 18.77 9.47 0.24
CA THR A 31 18.16 8.15 0.11
C THR A 31 16.79 8.30 -0.55
N SER A 32 16.51 7.49 -1.56
CA SER A 32 15.24 7.47 -2.26
C SER A 32 14.52 6.14 -2.10
N VAL A 33 13.21 6.19 -2.00
CA VAL A 33 12.35 5.01 -2.02
C VAL A 33 11.66 4.95 -3.37
N HIS A 34 11.87 3.85 -4.08
CA HIS A 34 11.25 3.58 -5.37
C HIS A 34 10.20 2.48 -5.18
N VAL A 35 9.03 2.71 -5.74
CA VAL A 35 7.96 1.71 -5.78
C VAL A 35 7.76 1.30 -7.23
N ASP A 36 8.08 0.03 -7.51
CA ASP A 36 7.90 -0.56 -8.83
C ASP A 36 6.62 -1.40 -8.84
N GLU A 37 5.81 -1.26 -9.88
CA GLU A 37 4.61 -2.06 -10.11
C GLU A 37 4.93 -3.21 -11.07
N TYR A 38 4.56 -4.42 -10.68
CA TYR A 38 4.69 -5.63 -11.48
C TYR A 38 3.30 -6.20 -11.76
N ILE A 39 2.98 -6.35 -13.04
CA ILE A 39 1.64 -6.78 -13.49
C ILE A 39 1.77 -8.10 -14.21
N LEU A 40 0.90 -9.05 -13.90
CA LEU A 40 0.73 -10.29 -14.64
C LEU A 40 -0.74 -10.49 -14.97
N GLU A 41 -1.02 -10.70 -16.26
CA GLU A 41 -2.35 -10.93 -16.78
C GLU A 41 -2.58 -12.43 -16.98
N VAL A 42 -3.79 -12.87 -16.69
CA VAL A 42 -4.29 -14.22 -16.96
C VAL A 42 -5.29 -14.14 -18.09
N ARG A 43 -5.05 -14.89 -19.15
CA ARG A 43 -5.84 -14.87 -20.38
C ARG A 43 -6.49 -16.22 -20.65
N GLU A 44 -7.60 -16.18 -21.34
CA GLU A 44 -8.17 -17.38 -21.94
C GLU A 44 -7.47 -17.65 -23.27
N THR A 45 -6.77 -18.79 -23.37
CA THR A 45 -6.08 -19.20 -24.59
C THR A 45 -6.90 -20.27 -25.33
N LYS A 46 -6.62 -20.45 -26.61
CA LYS A 46 -7.26 -21.53 -27.42
C LYS A 46 -6.98 -22.94 -26.87
N ARG A 47 -5.95 -23.09 -26.06
CA ARG A 47 -5.48 -24.36 -25.43
C ARG A 47 -6.01 -24.58 -24.04
N GLY A 48 -6.77 -23.63 -23.50
CA GLY A 48 -7.30 -23.63 -22.16
C GLY A 48 -7.06 -22.31 -21.44
N MET A 49 -7.57 -22.22 -20.24
CA MET A 49 -7.46 -21.03 -19.39
C MET A 49 -6.15 -21.08 -18.61
N GLU A 50 -5.41 -19.97 -18.61
CA GLU A 50 -4.28 -19.78 -17.70
C GLU A 50 -4.79 -19.71 -16.25
N GLU A 51 -3.98 -20.11 -15.30
CA GLU A 51 -4.35 -20.12 -13.87
C GLU A 51 -3.23 -19.54 -13.03
N LEU A 52 -3.62 -18.75 -12.00
CA LEU A 52 -2.72 -18.32 -10.94
C LEU A 52 -2.68 -19.39 -9.87
N THR A 53 -1.51 -19.87 -9.52
CA THR A 53 -1.31 -20.92 -8.52
C THR A 53 0.09 -20.86 -7.92
N SER A 54 0.22 -21.33 -6.68
CA SER A 54 1.50 -21.59 -6.04
C SER A 54 2.10 -22.93 -6.44
N ASP A 55 1.28 -23.85 -6.98
CA ASP A 55 1.71 -25.18 -7.45
C ASP A 55 2.27 -25.07 -8.87
N ILE A 56 3.58 -24.78 -8.97
CA ILE A 56 4.28 -24.55 -10.23
C ILE A 56 5.21 -25.74 -10.50
N PRO A 57 5.12 -26.39 -11.66
CA PRO A 57 5.95 -27.52 -11.97
C PRO A 57 7.43 -27.12 -12.11
N ASN A 58 8.33 -28.00 -11.66
CA ASN A 58 9.80 -27.86 -11.76
C ASN A 58 10.36 -26.64 -11.00
N VAL A 59 9.72 -26.20 -9.94
CA VAL A 59 10.20 -25.13 -9.06
C VAL A 59 10.42 -25.70 -7.65
N SER A 60 11.50 -25.25 -6.97
CA SER A 60 11.75 -25.63 -5.59
C SER A 60 10.74 -24.99 -4.62
N GLU A 61 10.44 -25.67 -3.52
CA GLU A 61 9.56 -25.16 -2.48
C GLU A 61 10.06 -23.83 -1.87
N ASP A 62 11.40 -23.64 -1.84
CA ASP A 62 11.99 -22.39 -1.36
C ASP A 62 11.60 -21.18 -2.20
N ALA A 63 11.46 -21.33 -3.52
CA ALA A 63 11.09 -20.24 -4.41
C ALA A 63 9.58 -19.90 -4.35
N THR A 64 8.76 -20.79 -3.78
CA THR A 64 7.31 -20.61 -3.64
C THR A 64 6.85 -20.34 -2.20
N LYS A 65 7.77 -20.37 -1.23
CA LYS A 65 7.47 -20.24 0.22
C LYS A 65 6.68 -18.98 0.60
N ASP A 66 6.90 -17.90 -0.13
CA ASP A 66 6.27 -16.60 0.14
C ASP A 66 5.01 -16.36 -0.72
N LEU A 67 4.57 -17.35 -1.50
CA LEU A 67 3.33 -17.28 -2.28
C LEU A 67 2.12 -17.70 -1.42
N ASP A 68 1.00 -17.02 -1.63
CA ASP A 68 -0.29 -17.43 -1.07
C ASP A 68 -0.93 -18.56 -1.89
N GLU A 69 -2.09 -19.08 -1.47
CA GLU A 69 -2.83 -20.11 -2.20
C GLU A 69 -3.22 -19.69 -3.63
N ARG A 70 -3.25 -18.39 -3.90
CA ARG A 70 -3.55 -17.81 -5.23
C ARG A 70 -2.30 -17.58 -6.07
N GLY A 71 -1.13 -18.01 -5.59
CA GLY A 71 0.13 -17.82 -6.27
C GLY A 71 0.66 -16.39 -6.28
N ILE A 72 0.19 -15.52 -5.39
CA ILE A 72 0.67 -14.14 -5.28
C ILE A 72 1.54 -14.04 -4.03
N VAL A 73 2.66 -13.34 -4.13
CA VAL A 73 3.57 -13.13 -3.01
C VAL A 73 2.89 -12.32 -1.89
N ARG A 74 3.12 -12.73 -0.63
CA ARG A 74 2.56 -12.06 0.55
C ARG A 74 3.15 -10.66 0.76
N VAL A 75 2.37 -9.76 1.32
CA VAL A 75 2.84 -8.44 1.74
C VAL A 75 3.86 -8.57 2.86
N GLY A 76 4.95 -7.80 2.77
CA GLY A 76 6.07 -7.85 3.71
C GLY A 76 7.17 -8.86 3.34
N ALA A 77 7.00 -9.68 2.30
CA ALA A 77 8.05 -10.58 1.81
C ALA A 77 9.22 -9.78 1.22
N ARG A 78 10.44 -10.24 1.46
CA ARG A 78 11.64 -9.74 0.79
C ARG A 78 11.81 -10.51 -0.51
N ILE A 79 11.99 -9.78 -1.58
CA ILE A 79 12.17 -10.31 -2.93
C ILE A 79 13.66 -10.24 -3.29
N GLU A 80 14.19 -11.38 -3.71
CA GLU A 80 15.53 -11.52 -4.25
C GLU A 80 15.49 -11.90 -5.74
N PRO A 81 16.58 -11.70 -6.48
CA PRO A 81 16.65 -12.09 -7.90
C PRO A 81 16.34 -13.58 -8.11
N GLY A 82 15.38 -13.86 -8.98
CA GLY A 82 14.95 -15.22 -9.28
C GLY A 82 13.72 -15.70 -8.51
N ASP A 83 13.32 -15.02 -7.44
CA ASP A 83 12.09 -15.35 -6.71
C ASP A 83 10.84 -15.18 -7.59
N ILE A 84 9.82 -15.98 -7.32
CA ILE A 84 8.55 -15.89 -8.01
C ILE A 84 7.67 -14.88 -7.27
N MET A 85 7.27 -13.82 -7.97
CA MET A 85 6.37 -12.81 -7.45
C MET A 85 4.91 -13.17 -7.67
N ILE A 86 4.61 -13.72 -8.85
CA ILE A 86 3.25 -14.17 -9.21
C ILE A 86 3.40 -15.50 -9.95
N GLY A 87 2.87 -16.56 -9.37
CA GLY A 87 2.85 -17.89 -9.97
C GLY A 87 1.73 -18.01 -11.00
N LYS A 88 2.07 -18.40 -12.22
CA LYS A 88 1.12 -18.65 -13.31
C LYS A 88 1.50 -19.88 -14.10
N ILE A 89 0.52 -20.68 -14.41
CA ILE A 89 0.65 -21.83 -15.29
C ILE A 89 -0.18 -21.63 -16.56
N THR A 90 0.36 -22.07 -17.69
CA THR A 90 -0.32 -22.03 -18.98
C THR A 90 -0.45 -23.47 -19.49
N PRO A 91 -1.65 -23.93 -19.93
CA PRO A 91 -1.81 -25.28 -20.43
C PRO A 91 -1.03 -25.48 -21.74
N LYS A 92 -0.32 -26.59 -21.86
CA LYS A 92 0.29 -27.05 -23.09
C LYS A 92 -0.83 -27.61 -23.99
N GLY A 93 -0.69 -27.41 -25.31
CA GLY A 93 -1.61 -28.07 -26.26
C GLY A 93 -1.42 -29.59 -26.27
N GLU A 94 -2.46 -30.30 -26.65
CA GLU A 94 -2.39 -31.73 -26.89
C GLU A 94 -1.33 -32.02 -27.98
N SER A 95 -0.17 -32.48 -27.56
CA SER A 95 0.86 -33.10 -28.39
C SER A 95 1.16 -34.43 -27.76
N ASP A 96 1.46 -35.44 -28.57
CA ASP A 96 1.91 -36.73 -28.03
C ASP A 96 3.10 -36.51 -27.11
N PRO A 97 3.03 -36.92 -25.84
CA PRO A 97 4.06 -36.65 -24.85
C PRO A 97 5.35 -37.36 -25.25
N SER A 98 6.47 -36.61 -25.26
CA SER A 98 7.78 -37.18 -25.48
C SER A 98 8.13 -38.23 -24.40
N PRO A 99 9.06 -39.14 -24.64
CA PRO A 99 9.49 -40.12 -23.64
C PRO A 99 9.94 -39.46 -22.33
N GLU A 100 10.56 -38.29 -22.42
CA GLU A 100 11.01 -37.48 -21.28
C GLU A 100 9.83 -36.89 -20.50
N GLU A 101 8.80 -36.43 -21.21
CA GLU A 101 7.55 -35.96 -20.57
C GLU A 101 6.77 -37.09 -19.88
N LYS A 102 6.78 -38.31 -20.47
CA LYS A 102 6.20 -39.49 -19.81
C LYS A 102 6.92 -39.84 -18.51
N LEU A 103 8.24 -39.70 -18.50
CA LEU A 103 9.05 -39.90 -17.29
C LEU A 103 8.77 -38.82 -16.23
N LEU A 104 8.67 -37.56 -16.63
CA LEU A 104 8.31 -36.45 -15.74
C LEU A 104 6.92 -36.61 -15.14
N ARG A 105 5.92 -37.06 -15.91
CA ARG A 105 4.58 -37.39 -15.38
C ARG A 105 4.62 -38.51 -14.36
N ALA A 106 5.46 -39.53 -14.57
CA ALA A 106 5.59 -40.64 -13.64
C ALA A 106 6.25 -40.24 -12.31
N ILE A 107 7.16 -39.25 -12.33
CA ILE A 107 7.91 -38.79 -11.13
C ILE A 107 7.17 -37.69 -10.39
N PHE A 108 6.61 -36.72 -11.09
CA PHE A 108 6.03 -35.48 -10.52
C PHE A 108 4.50 -35.38 -10.64
N GLY A 109 3.82 -36.44 -11.13
CA GLY A 109 2.38 -36.49 -11.32
C GLY A 109 1.89 -35.91 -12.66
N ASP A 110 0.60 -36.16 -12.96
CA ASP A 110 -0.01 -35.84 -14.27
C ASP A 110 0.04 -34.34 -14.63
N LYS A 111 0.00 -33.45 -13.63
CA LYS A 111 0.04 -32.00 -13.85
C LYS A 111 1.36 -31.52 -14.46
N ALA A 112 2.50 -32.16 -14.15
CA ALA A 112 3.82 -31.71 -14.60
C ALA A 112 4.03 -31.78 -16.14
N GLY A 113 3.24 -32.63 -16.84
CA GLY A 113 3.32 -32.75 -18.30
C GLY A 113 2.40 -31.82 -19.09
N ASP A 114 1.29 -31.37 -18.48
CA ASP A 114 0.21 -30.68 -19.20
C ASP A 114 0.28 -29.17 -19.13
N VAL A 115 1.12 -28.60 -18.26
CA VAL A 115 1.24 -27.16 -18.06
C VAL A 115 2.69 -26.67 -18.19
N LYS A 116 2.82 -25.40 -18.56
CA LYS A 116 4.10 -24.69 -18.66
C LYS A 116 4.14 -23.57 -17.62
N ASP A 117 5.27 -23.41 -16.95
CA ASP A 117 5.54 -22.26 -16.09
C ASP A 117 5.56 -20.96 -16.90
N ALA A 118 4.69 -20.04 -16.55
CA ALA A 118 4.60 -18.69 -17.10
C ALA A 118 4.60 -17.64 -15.99
N SER A 119 5.20 -17.98 -14.85
CA SER A 119 5.27 -17.14 -13.65
C SER A 119 6.10 -15.90 -13.87
N LEU A 120 5.76 -14.83 -13.17
CA LEU A 120 6.54 -13.61 -13.13
C LEU A 120 7.63 -13.72 -12.07
N LYS A 121 8.87 -13.81 -12.53
CA LYS A 121 10.06 -13.91 -11.69
C LYS A 121 10.73 -12.57 -11.49
N ALA A 122 11.38 -12.38 -10.36
CA ALA A 122 12.15 -11.20 -10.04
C ALA A 122 13.38 -11.08 -10.99
N LYS A 123 13.56 -9.89 -11.56
CA LYS A 123 14.70 -9.59 -12.42
C LYS A 123 16.01 -9.58 -11.60
N PRO A 124 17.19 -9.80 -12.24
CA PRO A 124 18.47 -9.85 -11.53
C PRO A 124 18.83 -8.61 -10.71
N SER A 125 18.26 -7.45 -11.03
CA SER A 125 18.51 -6.20 -10.31
C SER A 125 17.43 -5.86 -9.28
N LEU A 126 16.47 -6.75 -9.06
CA LEU A 126 15.36 -6.48 -8.16
C LEU A 126 15.66 -7.01 -6.75
N HIS A 127 15.83 -6.07 -5.83
CA HIS A 127 15.86 -6.31 -4.39
C HIS A 127 14.89 -5.36 -3.74
N GLY A 128 13.95 -5.85 -2.96
CA GLY A 128 12.96 -4.99 -2.34
C GLY A 128 12.02 -5.73 -1.41
N VAL A 129 11.03 -5.01 -0.91
CA VAL A 129 9.99 -5.55 -0.02
C VAL A 129 8.63 -5.31 -0.65
N VAL A 130 7.78 -6.31 -0.63
CA VAL A 130 6.40 -6.21 -1.11
C VAL A 130 5.60 -5.33 -0.15
N ILE A 131 5.08 -4.20 -0.64
CA ILE A 131 4.28 -3.27 0.15
C ILE A 131 2.78 -3.44 -0.06
N GLY A 132 2.38 -4.03 -1.18
CA GLY A 132 0.97 -4.26 -1.51
C GLY A 132 0.79 -5.21 -2.67
N THR A 133 -0.34 -5.89 -2.68
CA THR A 133 -0.77 -6.77 -3.76
C THR A 133 -2.22 -6.49 -4.08
N SER A 134 -2.60 -6.61 -5.35
CA SER A 134 -3.98 -6.45 -5.82
C SER A 134 -4.30 -7.53 -6.84
N LEU A 135 -5.44 -8.18 -6.67
CA LEU A 135 -5.96 -9.15 -7.61
C LEU A 135 -7.29 -8.65 -8.15
N PHE A 136 -7.33 -8.42 -9.44
CA PHE A 136 -8.54 -8.05 -10.17
C PHE A 136 -9.06 -9.30 -10.90
N SER A 137 -10.34 -9.56 -10.81
CA SER A 137 -10.96 -10.73 -11.39
C SER A 137 -12.26 -10.35 -12.09
N LYS A 138 -12.40 -10.75 -13.34
CA LYS A 138 -13.67 -10.63 -14.05
C LYS A 138 -14.65 -11.66 -13.50
N ALA A 139 -15.85 -11.24 -13.15
CA ALA A 139 -16.90 -12.15 -12.68
C ALA A 139 -17.23 -13.16 -13.79
N VAL A 140 -16.66 -14.36 -13.70
CA VAL A 140 -16.97 -15.46 -14.61
C VAL A 140 -18.30 -16.04 -14.17
N LYS A 141 -19.37 -15.81 -14.93
CA LYS A 141 -20.72 -16.35 -14.70
C LYS A 141 -20.81 -17.88 -14.85
N LYS A 142 -19.89 -18.64 -14.26
CA LYS A 142 -19.97 -20.10 -14.22
C LYS A 142 -21.01 -20.53 -13.19
N ARG A 143 -21.79 -21.57 -13.51
CA ARG A 143 -22.90 -22.09 -12.68
C ARG A 143 -22.49 -22.49 -11.26
N LYS A 144 -21.23 -22.91 -11.05
CA LYS A 144 -20.65 -23.24 -9.73
C LYS A 144 -20.33 -21.98 -8.89
N SER A 145 -19.85 -20.88 -9.49
CA SER A 145 -19.55 -19.64 -8.76
C SER A 145 -20.83 -18.98 -8.23
N ARG A 146 -21.94 -19.05 -8.98
CA ARG A 146 -23.24 -18.52 -8.54
C ARG A 146 -23.79 -19.20 -7.27
N LEU A 147 -23.42 -20.42 -6.98
CA LEU A 147 -23.84 -21.12 -5.77
C LEU A 147 -22.99 -20.70 -4.56
N THR A 148 -21.68 -20.50 -4.76
CA THR A 148 -20.77 -19.96 -3.73
C THR A 148 -21.08 -18.49 -3.43
N ASP A 149 -21.31 -17.66 -4.45
CA ASP A 149 -21.62 -16.24 -4.28
C ASP A 149 -22.97 -16.05 -3.55
N LYS A 150 -23.97 -16.91 -3.85
CA LYS A 150 -25.24 -16.96 -3.12
C LYS A 150 -25.09 -17.37 -1.65
N ALA A 151 -24.06 -18.13 -1.29
CA ALA A 151 -23.77 -18.49 0.10
C ALA A 151 -22.95 -17.43 0.84
N ILE A 152 -22.18 -16.62 0.12
CA ILE A 152 -21.33 -15.57 0.69
C ILE A 152 -22.13 -14.29 0.96
N LEU A 153 -23.06 -13.92 0.09
CA LEU A 153 -23.89 -12.72 0.24
C LEU A 153 -24.60 -12.63 1.61
N PRO A 154 -25.33 -13.66 2.08
CA PRO A 154 -25.98 -13.61 3.37
C PRO A 154 -25.00 -13.49 4.55
N LYS A 155 -23.83 -14.12 4.45
CA LYS A 155 -22.80 -13.99 5.50
C LYS A 155 -22.25 -12.55 5.60
N LEU A 156 -22.10 -11.88 4.45
CA LEU A 156 -21.71 -10.47 4.44
C LEU A 156 -22.79 -9.58 5.05
N ASP A 157 -24.05 -9.90 4.83
CA ASP A 157 -25.16 -9.17 5.45
C ASP A 157 -25.21 -9.42 6.97
N GLU A 158 -25.03 -10.64 7.43
CA GLU A 158 -24.93 -10.98 8.86
C GLU A 158 -23.75 -10.27 9.54
N ASP A 159 -22.55 -10.29 8.93
CA ASP A 159 -21.37 -9.58 9.44
C ASP A 159 -21.59 -8.06 9.51
N TYR A 160 -22.30 -7.52 8.55
CA TYR A 160 -22.64 -6.08 8.55
C TYR A 160 -23.62 -5.76 9.65
N GLU A 161 -24.71 -6.54 9.81
CA GLU A 161 -25.69 -6.37 10.88
C GLU A 161 -25.04 -6.46 12.26
N HIS A 162 -24.12 -7.41 12.45
CA HIS A 162 -23.38 -7.57 13.70
C HIS A 162 -22.53 -6.32 14.00
N LYS A 163 -21.76 -5.82 13.02
CA LYS A 163 -20.94 -4.61 13.18
C LYS A 163 -21.79 -3.37 13.44
N MET A 164 -22.94 -3.28 12.79
CA MET A 164 -23.90 -2.19 13.00
C MET A 164 -24.50 -2.20 14.40
N ALA A 165 -24.87 -3.38 14.88
CA ALA A 165 -25.41 -3.56 16.24
C ALA A 165 -24.34 -3.20 17.30
N GLU A 166 -23.09 -3.63 17.11
CA GLU A 166 -21.97 -3.29 17.99
C GLU A 166 -21.72 -1.76 18.01
N LEU A 167 -21.70 -1.13 16.85
CA LEU A 167 -21.48 0.32 16.71
C LEU A 167 -22.62 1.12 17.35
N LYS A 168 -23.86 0.65 17.21
CA LYS A 168 -25.03 1.25 17.89
C LYS A 168 -24.95 1.04 19.40
N GLY A 169 -24.52 -0.12 19.88
CA GLY A 169 -24.30 -0.39 21.29
C GLY A 169 -23.26 0.56 21.90
N GLN A 170 -22.12 0.77 21.25
CA GLN A 170 -21.08 1.71 21.68
C GLN A 170 -21.60 3.17 21.71
N LEU A 171 -22.45 3.57 20.75
CA LEU A 171 -23.10 4.87 20.75
C LEU A 171 -23.99 5.04 21.97
N VAL A 172 -24.88 4.06 22.22
CA VAL A 172 -25.84 4.11 23.34
C VAL A 172 -25.10 4.18 24.69
N GLU A 173 -24.02 3.43 24.87
CA GLU A 173 -23.21 3.49 26.10
C GLU A 173 -22.58 4.88 26.32
N LYS A 174 -22.02 5.47 25.28
CA LYS A 174 -21.46 6.81 25.34
C LYS A 174 -22.53 7.87 25.61
N LEU A 175 -23.69 7.76 24.98
CA LEU A 175 -24.81 8.67 25.22
C LEU A 175 -25.34 8.53 26.65
N LEU A 176 -25.49 7.32 27.19
CA LEU A 176 -25.87 7.10 28.58
C LEU A 176 -24.90 7.75 29.56
N THR A 177 -23.59 7.62 29.31
CA THR A 177 -22.55 8.26 30.14
C THR A 177 -22.67 9.79 30.12
N LEU A 178 -22.91 10.38 28.94
CA LEU A 178 -23.05 11.84 28.77
C LEU A 178 -24.34 12.38 29.36
N THR A 179 -25.44 11.62 29.27
CA THR A 179 -26.78 12.03 29.75
C THR A 179 -27.08 11.59 31.17
N ALA A 180 -26.13 10.88 31.85
CA ALA A 180 -26.29 10.42 33.23
C ALA A 180 -26.69 11.54 34.17
N GLY A 181 -27.81 11.34 34.90
CA GLY A 181 -28.35 12.32 35.88
C GLY A 181 -28.95 13.58 35.26
N LYS A 182 -29.15 13.65 33.94
CA LYS A 182 -29.81 14.77 33.25
C LYS A 182 -31.19 14.36 32.74
N VAL A 183 -32.06 15.35 32.61
CA VAL A 183 -33.41 15.21 32.04
C VAL A 183 -33.45 15.79 30.63
N SER A 184 -34.25 15.18 29.77
CA SER A 184 -34.42 15.62 28.38
C SER A 184 -35.05 17.00 28.30
N GLN A 185 -34.58 17.85 27.39
CA GLN A 185 -35.21 19.11 27.02
C GLN A 185 -36.22 18.94 25.87
N GLY A 186 -36.52 17.68 25.50
CA GLY A 186 -37.35 17.31 24.35
C GLY A 186 -36.51 17.07 23.11
N VAL A 187 -36.25 15.79 22.80
CA VAL A 187 -35.54 15.41 21.57
C VAL A 187 -36.54 15.37 20.44
N LYS A 188 -36.30 16.14 19.38
CA LYS A 188 -37.22 16.27 18.24
C LYS A 188 -36.59 15.65 16.99
N ASP A 189 -37.45 15.12 16.17
CA ASP A 189 -37.15 14.72 14.79
C ASP A 189 -37.12 15.94 13.86
N TYR A 190 -36.57 15.80 12.64
CA TYR A 190 -36.63 16.85 11.61
C TYR A 190 -38.04 17.28 11.23
N MET A 191 -39.08 16.46 11.52
CA MET A 191 -40.49 16.81 11.41
C MET A 191 -41.06 17.52 12.63
N ASN A 192 -40.22 17.93 13.61
CA ASN A 192 -40.60 18.56 14.87
C ASN A 192 -41.46 17.68 15.81
N MET A 193 -41.54 16.38 15.59
CA MET A 193 -42.22 15.47 16.53
C MET A 193 -41.28 15.16 17.70
N GLU A 194 -41.80 15.15 18.92
CA GLU A 194 -41.03 14.80 20.11
C GLU A 194 -40.86 13.28 20.19
N VAL A 195 -39.63 12.80 19.99
CA VAL A 195 -39.26 11.40 20.11
C VAL A 195 -38.93 11.03 21.56
N VAL A 196 -38.33 11.96 22.32
CA VAL A 196 -38.16 11.84 23.76
C VAL A 196 -38.82 13.07 24.42
N ALA A 197 -39.79 12.82 25.27
CA ALA A 197 -40.55 13.89 25.91
C ALA A 197 -39.65 14.77 26.80
N LYS A 198 -40.02 16.04 26.90
CA LYS A 198 -39.36 16.99 27.80
C LYS A 198 -39.55 16.57 29.26
N GLY A 199 -38.43 16.53 30.02
CA GLY A 199 -38.43 16.09 31.42
C GLY A 199 -38.27 14.58 31.63
N ALA A 200 -38.28 13.76 30.56
CA ALA A 200 -38.04 12.35 30.65
C ALA A 200 -36.55 12.04 30.93
N LYS A 201 -36.28 10.94 31.63
CA LYS A 201 -34.91 10.43 31.84
C LYS A 201 -34.49 9.62 30.63
N PHE A 202 -33.24 9.77 30.22
CA PHE A 202 -32.65 8.93 29.17
C PHE A 202 -32.44 7.49 29.68
N SER A 203 -33.26 6.57 29.16
CA SER A 203 -33.09 5.14 29.43
C SER A 203 -32.38 4.45 28.25
N ARG A 204 -31.74 3.30 28.54
CA ARG A 204 -31.06 2.52 27.50
C ARG A 204 -32.02 2.13 26.38
N LYS A 205 -33.21 1.66 26.73
CA LYS A 205 -34.25 1.28 25.73
C LYS A 205 -34.65 2.45 24.86
N ALA A 206 -34.92 3.64 25.46
CA ALA A 206 -35.29 4.82 24.69
C ALA A 206 -34.16 5.24 23.70
N LEU A 207 -32.89 5.09 24.07
CA LEU A 207 -31.78 5.42 23.19
C LEU A 207 -31.53 4.35 22.11
N GLU A 208 -31.80 3.08 22.39
CA GLU A 208 -31.73 1.98 21.40
C GLU A 208 -32.82 2.07 20.32
N GLU A 209 -34.00 2.56 20.67
CA GLU A 209 -35.14 2.71 19.75
C GLU A 209 -35.02 3.96 18.84
N LEU A 210 -34.10 4.91 19.17
CA LEU A 210 -33.93 6.13 18.39
C LEU A 210 -33.35 5.85 17.02
N ASP A 211 -33.92 6.52 16.02
CA ASP A 211 -33.32 6.62 14.68
C ASP A 211 -32.45 7.89 14.58
N TYR A 212 -31.13 7.67 14.69
CA TYR A 212 -30.15 8.74 14.73
C TYR A 212 -29.97 9.49 13.41
N GLU A 213 -30.52 8.98 12.29
CA GLU A 213 -30.48 9.67 11.00
C GLU A 213 -31.56 10.75 10.88
N SER A 214 -32.70 10.55 11.56
CA SER A 214 -33.85 11.45 11.49
C SER A 214 -33.92 12.47 12.62
N ILE A 215 -33.05 12.39 13.64
CA ILE A 215 -33.15 13.21 14.86
C ILE A 215 -32.32 14.49 14.75
N GLN A 216 -32.93 15.60 15.27
CA GLN A 216 -32.21 16.85 15.49
C GLN A 216 -31.21 16.73 16.64
N VAL A 217 -29.94 16.97 16.37
CA VAL A 217 -28.84 16.80 17.33
C VAL A 217 -28.64 18.02 18.23
N SER A 218 -29.62 18.92 18.30
CA SER A 218 -29.55 20.17 19.08
C SER A 218 -30.42 20.09 20.32
N LYS A 219 -29.90 20.55 21.48
CA LYS A 219 -30.66 20.76 22.73
C LYS A 219 -31.24 19.51 23.38
N TRP A 220 -30.46 18.49 23.53
CA TRP A 220 -30.84 17.29 24.28
C TRP A 220 -30.92 17.51 25.79
N THR A 221 -29.96 18.31 26.33
CA THR A 221 -29.84 18.64 27.76
C THR A 221 -29.80 20.16 27.96
N ALA A 222 -29.94 20.61 29.22
CA ALA A 222 -29.77 22.02 29.58
C ALA A 222 -28.33 22.52 29.51
N ASP A 223 -27.36 21.62 29.39
CA ASP A 223 -25.91 21.89 29.41
C ASP A 223 -25.39 22.01 27.97
N ALA A 224 -24.91 23.17 27.58
CA ALA A 224 -24.42 23.45 26.22
C ALA A 224 -23.18 22.60 25.85
N GLN A 225 -22.23 22.45 26.78
CA GLN A 225 -21.01 21.67 26.53
C GLN A 225 -21.33 20.18 26.27
N LYS A 226 -22.26 19.62 27.04
CA LYS A 226 -22.71 18.25 26.84
C LYS A 226 -23.47 18.07 25.52
N ASN A 227 -24.25 19.06 25.12
CA ASN A 227 -24.93 19.00 23.82
C ASN A 227 -23.94 18.99 22.65
N ASP A 228 -22.84 19.73 22.73
CA ASP A 228 -21.78 19.69 21.71
C ASP A 228 -21.07 18.33 21.67
N MET A 229 -20.81 17.72 22.84
CA MET A 229 -20.26 16.36 22.90
C MET A 229 -21.24 15.32 22.32
N ILE A 230 -22.51 15.39 22.66
CA ILE A 230 -23.56 14.50 22.10
C ILE A 230 -23.61 14.65 20.59
N LYS A 231 -23.60 15.88 20.10
CA LYS A 231 -23.57 16.17 18.66
C LYS A 231 -22.35 15.54 17.99
N ALA A 232 -21.15 15.72 18.56
CA ALA A 232 -19.93 15.15 18.02
C ALA A 232 -19.96 13.62 17.98
N VAL A 233 -20.48 12.97 19.03
CA VAL A 233 -20.59 11.51 19.11
C VAL A 233 -21.59 10.97 18.05
N ILE A 234 -22.76 11.62 17.90
CA ILE A 234 -23.76 11.21 16.91
C ILE A 234 -23.24 11.43 15.49
N LEU A 235 -22.61 12.57 15.19
CA LEU A 235 -22.03 12.83 13.88
C LEU A 235 -20.92 11.80 13.52
N ASN A 236 -20.12 11.42 14.48
CA ASN A 236 -19.09 10.39 14.29
C ASN A 236 -19.71 9.01 14.02
N TYR A 237 -20.78 8.67 14.74
CA TYR A 237 -21.55 7.44 14.48
C TYR A 237 -22.13 7.44 13.06
N LEU A 238 -22.79 8.52 12.65
CA LEU A 238 -23.36 8.64 11.29
C LEU A 238 -22.30 8.54 10.20
N LYS A 239 -21.10 9.09 10.44
CA LYS A 239 -19.97 8.97 9.52
C LYS A 239 -19.51 7.52 9.40
N LYS A 240 -19.31 6.84 10.52
CA LYS A 240 -18.92 5.42 10.54
C LYS A 240 -19.98 4.52 9.93
N ASN A 241 -21.27 4.82 10.16
CA ASN A 241 -22.37 4.09 9.54
C ASN A 241 -22.31 4.18 8.01
N LYS A 242 -22.13 5.38 7.47
CA LYS A 242 -21.94 5.59 6.02
C LYS A 242 -20.70 4.89 5.47
N GLU A 243 -19.61 4.83 6.22
CA GLU A 243 -18.40 4.12 5.83
C GLU A 243 -18.64 2.61 5.74
N LEU A 244 -19.34 2.03 6.73
CA LEU A 244 -19.70 0.60 6.73
C LEU A 244 -20.69 0.26 5.59
N ASP A 245 -21.70 1.10 5.35
CA ASP A 245 -22.64 0.89 4.25
C ASP A 245 -21.95 0.97 2.87
N ALA A 246 -21.02 1.91 2.71
CA ALA A 246 -20.22 2.02 1.50
C ALA A 246 -19.30 0.80 1.32
N GLU A 247 -18.73 0.26 2.40
CA GLU A 247 -17.91 -0.97 2.38
C GLU A 247 -18.75 -2.17 1.96
N LEU A 248 -19.95 -2.34 2.53
CA LEU A 248 -20.86 -3.43 2.16
C LEU A 248 -21.27 -3.34 0.69
N LYS A 249 -21.66 -2.13 0.23
CA LYS A 249 -22.04 -1.91 -1.18
C LYS A 249 -20.89 -2.24 -2.12
N ARG A 250 -19.65 -1.86 -1.76
CA ARG A 250 -18.46 -2.18 -2.54
C ARG A 250 -18.22 -3.69 -2.60
N LYS A 251 -18.25 -4.39 -1.46
CA LYS A 251 -18.07 -5.84 -1.41
C LYS A 251 -19.15 -6.59 -2.19
N LYS A 252 -20.41 -6.15 -2.12
CA LYS A 252 -21.50 -6.71 -2.93
C LYS A 252 -21.31 -6.44 -4.42
N PHE A 253 -20.82 -5.26 -4.79
CA PHE A 253 -20.53 -4.90 -6.17
C PHE A 253 -19.40 -5.76 -6.73
N ASP A 254 -18.29 -5.92 -6.00
CA ASP A 254 -17.14 -6.73 -6.40
C ASP A 254 -17.54 -8.20 -6.64
N LEU A 255 -18.43 -8.75 -5.80
CA LEU A 255 -18.95 -10.13 -5.99
C LEU A 255 -19.95 -10.25 -7.16
N THR A 256 -20.72 -9.21 -7.45
CA THR A 256 -21.82 -9.29 -8.42
C THR A 256 -21.37 -8.95 -9.83
N ILE A 257 -20.54 -7.94 -9.98
CA ILE A 257 -20.14 -7.38 -11.28
C ILE A 257 -18.71 -7.78 -11.61
N GLY A 258 -17.82 -7.88 -10.60
CA GLY A 258 -16.39 -8.05 -10.77
C GLY A 258 -15.73 -6.80 -11.33
N ASP A 259 -14.42 -6.90 -11.54
CA ASP A 259 -13.62 -5.81 -12.06
C ASP A 259 -13.78 -5.64 -13.58
N GLU A 260 -13.77 -4.41 -14.06
CA GLU A 260 -13.71 -4.10 -15.47
C GLU A 260 -12.29 -4.34 -15.99
N LEU A 261 -12.08 -5.49 -16.62
CA LEU A 261 -10.80 -5.85 -17.24
C LEU A 261 -10.89 -5.75 -18.77
N PRO A 262 -9.77 -5.44 -19.46
CA PRO A 262 -9.70 -5.43 -20.91
C PRO A 262 -10.18 -6.75 -21.54
N THR A 263 -10.57 -6.68 -22.80
CA THR A 263 -11.06 -7.86 -23.54
C THR A 263 -10.00 -8.97 -23.62
N GLY A 264 -10.38 -10.20 -23.26
CA GLY A 264 -9.48 -11.35 -23.27
C GLY A 264 -8.69 -11.59 -21.98
N ILE A 265 -8.74 -10.67 -21.02
CA ILE A 265 -8.14 -10.83 -19.69
C ILE A 265 -9.23 -11.31 -18.73
N VAL A 266 -8.94 -12.38 -18.00
CA VAL A 266 -9.83 -12.97 -17.00
C VAL A 266 -9.47 -12.51 -15.60
N GLN A 267 -8.17 -12.45 -15.30
CA GLN A 267 -7.62 -11.98 -14.04
C GLN A 267 -6.38 -11.13 -14.31
N MET A 268 -6.09 -10.20 -13.39
CA MET A 268 -4.88 -9.39 -13.39
C MET A 268 -4.36 -9.29 -11.97
N ALA A 269 -3.15 -9.76 -11.75
CA ALA A 269 -2.47 -9.61 -10.48
C ALA A 269 -1.43 -8.48 -10.57
N LYS A 270 -1.41 -7.61 -9.56
CA LYS A 270 -0.45 -6.53 -9.41
C LYS A 270 0.29 -6.69 -8.10
N VAL A 271 1.61 -6.51 -8.14
CA VAL A 271 2.48 -6.53 -6.96
C VAL A 271 3.28 -5.24 -6.94
N TYR A 272 3.27 -4.56 -5.80
CA TYR A 272 4.01 -3.32 -5.57
C TYR A 272 5.21 -3.63 -4.69
N ILE A 273 6.42 -3.35 -5.20
CA ILE A 273 7.67 -3.61 -4.50
C ILE A 273 8.37 -2.29 -4.23
N ALA A 274 8.64 -2.03 -2.96
CA ALA A 274 9.43 -0.88 -2.54
C ALA A 274 10.90 -1.28 -2.39
N LYS A 275 11.77 -0.45 -2.95
CA LYS A 275 13.22 -0.56 -2.77
C LYS A 275 13.78 0.76 -2.28
N LYS A 276 14.63 0.68 -1.26
CA LYS A 276 15.36 1.81 -0.73
C LYS A 276 16.73 1.88 -1.42
N ARG A 277 17.02 2.99 -2.07
CA ARG A 277 18.31 3.24 -2.72
C ARG A 277 19.07 4.30 -1.94
N LYS A 278 20.20 3.90 -1.37
CA LYS A 278 21.18 4.81 -0.78
C LYS A 278 22.11 5.33 -1.86
N ILE A 279 22.63 6.54 -1.64
CA ILE A 279 23.63 7.09 -2.53
C ILE A 279 24.91 6.25 -2.51
N GLN A 280 25.49 6.03 -3.66
CA GLN A 280 26.71 5.24 -3.83
C GLN A 280 27.65 5.88 -4.83
N VAL A 281 28.90 5.42 -4.86
CA VAL A 281 29.89 5.86 -5.83
C VAL A 281 29.39 5.57 -7.25
N GLY A 282 29.49 6.55 -8.15
CA GLY A 282 28.98 6.49 -9.50
C GLY A 282 27.60 7.12 -9.70
N ASP A 283 26.89 7.47 -8.63
CA ASP A 283 25.61 8.16 -8.74
C ASP A 283 25.78 9.60 -9.19
N LYS A 284 24.83 10.08 -9.98
CA LYS A 284 24.79 11.46 -10.46
C LYS A 284 24.07 12.35 -9.47
N MET A 285 24.73 13.43 -9.09
CA MET A 285 24.17 14.49 -8.24
C MET A 285 24.15 15.82 -8.97
N ALA A 286 23.21 16.68 -8.60
CA ALA A 286 23.14 18.04 -9.13
C ALA A 286 22.65 19.01 -8.07
N GLY A 287 23.11 20.25 -8.12
CA GLY A 287 22.54 21.35 -7.38
C GLY A 287 21.40 22.02 -8.15
N ARG A 288 20.90 23.14 -7.61
CA ARG A 288 19.79 23.93 -8.19
C ARG A 288 20.24 24.90 -9.29
N HIS A 289 21.53 25.03 -9.52
CA HIS A 289 22.14 26.03 -10.41
C HIS A 289 22.82 25.44 -11.66
N GLY A 290 22.39 24.20 -12.05
CA GLY A 290 22.97 23.52 -13.22
C GLY A 290 24.34 22.86 -12.96
N ASN A 291 24.82 22.87 -11.74
CA ASN A 291 26.04 22.19 -11.30
C ASN A 291 25.79 20.71 -11.09
N LYS A 292 26.08 19.91 -12.10
CA LYS A 292 25.95 18.45 -12.09
C LYS A 292 27.30 17.78 -11.88
N GLY A 293 27.30 16.63 -11.23
CA GLY A 293 28.51 15.87 -11.02
C GLY A 293 28.22 14.39 -10.71
N ILE A 294 29.27 13.62 -10.55
CA ILE A 294 29.21 12.19 -10.24
C ILE A 294 29.95 11.96 -8.93
N VAL A 295 29.36 11.16 -8.03
CA VAL A 295 29.99 10.78 -6.79
C VAL A 295 31.21 9.90 -7.08
N SER A 296 32.41 10.42 -6.82
CA SER A 296 33.66 9.69 -7.06
C SER A 296 34.11 8.89 -5.86
N LYS A 297 33.88 9.41 -4.66
CA LYS A 297 34.31 8.77 -3.42
C LYS A 297 33.41 9.17 -2.25
N ILE A 298 33.17 8.20 -1.40
CA ILE A 298 32.57 8.40 -0.08
C ILE A 298 33.68 8.24 0.94
N VAL A 299 33.93 9.25 1.75
CA VAL A 299 35.05 9.34 2.68
C VAL A 299 34.52 9.32 4.12
N ARG A 300 35.26 8.68 5.00
CA ARG A 300 34.93 8.65 6.44
C ARG A 300 34.91 10.07 7.01
N GLN A 301 34.10 10.29 8.03
CA GLN A 301 33.92 11.58 8.65
C GLN A 301 35.22 12.16 9.19
N GLU A 302 36.11 11.32 9.71
CA GLU A 302 37.42 11.71 10.27
C GLU A 302 38.39 12.20 9.22
N ASP A 303 38.25 11.70 7.99
CA ASP A 303 39.15 12.02 6.86
C ASP A 303 38.67 13.21 6.02
N MET A 304 37.48 13.74 6.31
CA MET A 304 36.93 14.91 5.61
C MET A 304 37.58 16.20 6.09
N PRO A 305 37.62 17.25 5.24
CA PRO A 305 37.94 18.60 5.69
C PRO A 305 36.98 19.03 6.79
N PHE A 306 37.43 19.84 7.71
CA PHE A 306 36.66 20.34 8.82
C PHE A 306 36.82 21.85 9.01
N LEU A 307 35.83 22.48 9.63
CA LEU A 307 35.83 23.89 9.98
C LEU A 307 36.68 24.12 11.25
N GLU A 308 36.93 25.39 11.61
CA GLU A 308 37.67 25.76 12.82
C GLU A 308 37.06 25.20 14.12
N ASP A 309 35.75 25.00 14.14
CA ASP A 309 35.01 24.40 15.26
C ASP A 309 35.10 22.86 15.31
N GLY A 310 35.86 22.24 14.40
CA GLY A 310 35.97 20.78 14.27
C GLY A 310 34.83 20.10 13.54
N THR A 311 33.83 20.83 13.03
CA THR A 311 32.72 20.25 12.30
C THR A 311 33.15 19.81 10.90
N PRO A 312 32.99 18.53 10.51
CA PRO A 312 33.38 18.05 9.20
C PRO A 312 32.43 18.58 8.10
N VAL A 313 33.00 18.73 6.92
CA VAL A 313 32.27 19.10 5.69
C VAL A 313 31.51 17.89 5.17
N ASP A 314 30.33 18.13 4.61
CA ASP A 314 29.48 17.06 4.04
C ASP A 314 29.80 16.75 2.58
N ILE A 315 30.12 17.79 1.79
CA ILE A 315 30.35 17.67 0.34
C ILE A 315 31.58 18.52 -0.04
N CYS A 316 32.50 17.95 -0.81
CA CYS A 316 33.60 18.66 -1.44
C CYS A 316 33.38 18.75 -2.94
N LEU A 317 33.32 19.97 -3.46
CA LEU A 317 33.16 20.29 -4.87
C LEU A 317 34.43 20.95 -5.42
N ASN A 318 34.71 20.70 -6.70
CA ASN A 318 35.83 21.36 -7.39
C ASN A 318 35.48 22.83 -7.70
N PRO A 319 36.27 23.81 -7.24
CA PRO A 319 36.02 25.22 -7.52
C PRO A 319 36.21 25.57 -8.99
N LEU A 320 37.02 24.84 -9.75
CA LEU A 320 37.31 25.13 -11.17
C LEU A 320 36.09 25.00 -12.09
N GLY A 321 35.08 24.23 -11.66
CA GLY A 321 33.82 24.09 -12.39
C GLY A 321 32.94 25.34 -12.38
N VAL A 322 33.18 26.30 -11.47
CA VAL A 322 32.35 27.49 -11.31
C VAL A 322 32.70 28.59 -12.33
N PRO A 323 33.97 29.02 -12.46
CA PRO A 323 34.31 30.10 -13.42
C PRO A 323 34.08 29.70 -14.87
N SER A 324 34.37 28.45 -15.22
CA SER A 324 34.22 27.97 -16.60
C SER A 324 32.75 27.93 -17.07
N ARG A 325 31.80 27.76 -16.17
CA ARG A 325 30.38 27.64 -16.49
C ARG A 325 29.56 28.87 -16.10
N MET A 326 30.15 29.81 -15.38
CA MET A 326 29.53 31.08 -14.98
C MET A 326 28.19 30.94 -14.22
N ASN A 327 27.97 29.82 -13.56
CA ASN A 327 26.76 29.58 -12.75
C ASN A 327 26.97 30.09 -11.31
N LEU A 328 27.05 31.41 -11.16
CA LEU A 328 27.37 32.09 -9.91
C LEU A 328 26.32 31.85 -8.79
N GLY A 329 25.12 31.48 -9.15
CA GLY A 329 24.03 31.21 -8.19
C GLY A 329 24.41 30.18 -7.11
N GLN A 330 25.26 29.21 -7.43
CA GLN A 330 25.74 28.21 -6.45
C GLN A 330 26.64 28.83 -5.36
N ILE A 331 27.42 29.88 -5.71
CA ILE A 331 28.24 30.58 -4.74
C ILE A 331 27.38 31.47 -3.83
N PHE A 332 26.41 32.18 -4.40
CA PHE A 332 25.46 32.95 -3.59
C PHE A 332 24.68 32.04 -2.64
N GLU A 333 24.26 30.87 -3.10
CA GLU A 333 23.59 29.88 -2.25
C GLU A 333 24.50 29.40 -1.10
N ALA A 334 25.78 29.13 -1.37
CA ALA A 334 26.73 28.67 -0.36
C ALA A 334 27.06 29.76 0.68
N VAL A 335 27.12 31.02 0.26
CA VAL A 335 27.44 32.17 1.16
C VAL A 335 26.23 32.52 2.02
N MET A 336 25.02 32.43 1.52
CA MET A 336 23.80 32.82 2.23
C MET A 336 23.21 31.67 3.07
N GLY A 337 23.56 30.42 2.79
CA GLY A 337 23.09 29.22 3.52
C GLY A 337 23.90 28.91 4.75
#